data_0500a62a5d706ce81d2f6c6640e3ddaf
#
_entry.id   0500a62a5d706ce81d2f6c6640e3ddaf
#
_cell.length_a   1.000
_cell.length_b   1.000
_cell.length_c   1.000
_cell.angle_alpha   90.00
_cell.angle_beta   90.00
_cell.angle_gamma   90.00
#
_symmetry.space_group_name_H-M   'P 1'
#
loop_
_entity.id
_entity.type
_entity.pdbx_description
1 polymer ?
#
loop_
_entity_poly.entity_id
_entity_poly.type
_entity_poly.pdbx_seq_one_letter_code
_entity_poly.pdbx_strand_id
1 'polypeptide(L)'
;DFKALYLDIRTITEFEEKYRELKETITKTTGNVAPKILIQQMIPGKLEFFIGANREGGVDIYEKEGLGFGHLMAIGQGGIYTEVYKDIRHILVPECREKIEAILSKTKVSQIIDGYRGKPPLAREKIVNLIMDIQKLLVSYPEIISMDINPVMLTEQKAVVVDAKFYVGYKPTQSEQIDKEDLTVIE
;
A
#
# COMPACT_ATOMS: atom_id res chain seq x y z
N ASP A 1 -11.86 8.53 17.82
CA ASP A 1 -11.93 8.52 16.35
C ASP A 1 -12.99 9.51 15.89
N PHE A 2 -12.61 10.47 15.07
CA PHE A 2 -13.54 11.38 14.43
C PHE A 2 -13.64 11.06 12.93
N LYS A 3 -14.80 11.34 12.34
CA LYS A 3 -15.06 11.07 10.93
C LYS A 3 -14.23 12.02 10.05
N ALA A 4 -13.15 11.50 9.46
CA ALA A 4 -12.20 12.26 8.65
C ALA A 4 -12.18 11.85 7.16
N LEU A 5 -13.11 10.98 6.74
CA LEU A 5 -13.17 10.45 5.38
C LEU A 5 -14.61 10.42 4.88
N TYR A 6 -14.83 10.94 3.69
CA TYR A 6 -16.06 10.82 2.93
C TYR A 6 -15.77 10.15 1.58
N LEU A 7 -16.56 9.17 1.23
CA LEU A 7 -16.47 8.38 -0.01
C LEU A 7 -17.70 8.59 -0.86
N ASP A 8 -17.62 8.23 -2.14
CA ASP A 8 -18.73 8.25 -3.10
C ASP A 8 -19.40 9.62 -3.33
N ILE A 9 -18.64 10.70 -3.18
CA ILE A 9 -19.12 12.05 -3.49
C ILE A 9 -19.31 12.18 -5.00
N ARG A 10 -20.52 12.50 -5.46
CA ARG A 10 -20.88 12.46 -6.88
C ARG A 10 -21.29 13.80 -7.47
N THR A 11 -21.61 14.78 -6.63
CA THR A 11 -22.05 16.11 -7.07
C THR A 11 -21.23 17.21 -6.39
N ILE A 12 -21.18 18.39 -7.04
CA ILE A 12 -20.51 19.56 -6.47
C ILE A 12 -21.20 20.00 -5.18
N THR A 13 -22.53 19.96 -5.13
CA THR A 13 -23.29 20.34 -3.93
C THR A 13 -22.97 19.44 -2.74
N GLU A 14 -22.92 18.12 -2.97
CA GLU A 14 -22.53 17.15 -1.95
C GLU A 14 -21.07 17.37 -1.51
N PHE A 15 -20.18 17.65 -2.45
CA PHE A 15 -18.78 17.98 -2.15
C PHE A 15 -18.65 19.20 -1.25
N GLU A 16 -19.35 20.30 -1.57
CA GLU A 16 -19.30 21.54 -0.78
C GLU A 16 -19.83 21.31 0.64
N GLU A 17 -20.90 20.53 0.78
CA GLU A 17 -21.46 20.17 2.08
C GLU A 17 -20.46 19.36 2.91
N LYS A 18 -19.91 18.26 2.33
CA LYS A 18 -18.99 17.36 3.02
C LYS A 18 -17.63 18.02 3.32
N TYR A 19 -17.16 18.88 2.43
CA TYR A 19 -15.96 19.68 2.67
C TYR A 19 -16.13 20.60 3.87
N ARG A 20 -17.26 21.30 3.98
CA ARG A 20 -17.56 22.19 5.12
C ARG A 20 -17.67 21.40 6.42
N GLU A 21 -18.43 20.31 6.41
CA GLU A 21 -18.60 19.42 7.55
C GLU A 21 -17.23 18.89 8.07
N LEU A 22 -16.39 18.43 7.14
CA LEU A 22 -15.06 17.92 7.47
C LEU A 22 -14.16 19.00 8.06
N LYS A 23 -14.13 20.18 7.45
CA LYS A 23 -13.34 21.32 7.94
C LYS A 23 -13.76 21.72 9.35
N GLU A 24 -15.06 21.82 9.60
CA GLU A 24 -15.59 22.15 10.94
C GLU A 24 -15.23 21.06 11.96
N THR A 25 -15.37 19.80 11.61
CA THR A 25 -15.05 18.67 12.47
C THR A 25 -13.58 18.67 12.86
N ILE A 26 -12.66 18.83 11.89
CA ILE A 26 -11.23 18.90 12.16
C ILE A 26 -10.91 20.10 13.02
N THR A 27 -11.43 21.28 12.70
CA THR A 27 -11.19 22.50 13.48
C THR A 27 -11.65 22.35 14.93
N LYS A 28 -12.84 21.80 15.17
CA LYS A 28 -13.36 21.55 16.52
C LYS A 28 -12.54 20.54 17.30
N THR A 29 -12.05 19.49 16.62
CA THR A 29 -11.36 18.38 17.29
C THR A 29 -9.89 18.68 17.55
N THR A 30 -9.21 19.36 16.62
CA THR A 30 -7.76 19.59 16.68
C THR A 30 -7.36 21.03 16.99
N GLY A 31 -8.30 21.99 16.94
CA GLY A 31 -8.01 23.42 17.01
C GLY A 31 -7.40 24.00 15.73
N ASN A 32 -7.17 23.21 14.70
CA ASN A 32 -6.59 23.67 13.43
C ASN A 32 -7.65 24.39 12.59
N VAL A 33 -7.52 25.72 12.47
CA VAL A 33 -8.47 26.56 11.73
C VAL A 33 -8.30 26.53 10.21
N ALA A 34 -7.19 25.98 9.72
CA ALA A 34 -6.87 25.85 8.30
C ALA A 34 -6.38 24.43 7.95
N PRO A 35 -7.20 23.39 8.15
CA PRO A 35 -6.79 22.03 7.89
C PRO A 35 -6.55 21.81 6.39
N LYS A 36 -5.51 21.05 6.07
CA LYS A 36 -5.30 20.53 4.72
C LYS A 36 -6.24 19.34 4.50
N ILE A 37 -6.99 19.34 3.41
CA ILE A 37 -7.94 18.30 3.05
C ILE A 37 -7.49 17.72 1.71
N LEU A 38 -7.27 16.42 1.67
CA LEU A 38 -6.94 15.69 0.47
C LEU A 38 -8.22 15.33 -0.29
N ILE A 39 -8.23 15.61 -1.59
CA ILE A 39 -9.29 15.24 -2.52
C ILE A 39 -8.70 14.26 -3.53
N GLN A 40 -9.28 13.07 -3.61
CA GLN A 40 -8.82 12.01 -4.51
C GLN A 40 -9.95 11.55 -5.42
N GLN A 41 -9.58 11.10 -6.62
CA GLN A 41 -10.52 10.42 -7.50
C GLN A 41 -11.02 9.15 -6.84
N MET A 42 -12.34 8.97 -6.79
CA MET A 42 -12.93 7.70 -6.37
C MET A 42 -12.64 6.61 -7.40
N ILE A 43 -11.96 5.56 -6.98
CA ILE A 43 -11.67 4.39 -7.82
C ILE A 43 -12.72 3.32 -7.55
N PRO A 44 -13.62 3.04 -8.51
CA PRO A 44 -14.60 1.98 -8.36
C PRO A 44 -13.92 0.62 -8.49
N GLY A 45 -13.49 0.06 -7.36
CA GLY A 45 -12.87 -1.27 -7.30
C GLY A 45 -13.87 -2.36 -6.99
N LYS A 46 -13.64 -3.55 -7.53
CA LYS A 46 -14.43 -4.75 -7.23
C LYS A 46 -13.78 -5.62 -6.16
N LEU A 47 -12.49 -5.44 -5.97
CA LEU A 47 -11.66 -6.19 -5.04
C LEU A 47 -10.54 -5.31 -4.51
N GLU A 48 -10.33 -5.35 -3.22
CA GLU A 48 -9.17 -4.76 -2.55
C GLU A 48 -8.07 -5.80 -2.43
N PHE A 49 -6.88 -5.45 -2.88
CA PHE A 49 -5.69 -6.30 -2.82
C PHE A 49 -4.61 -5.59 -1.99
N PHE A 50 -3.81 -6.38 -1.27
CA PHE A 50 -2.75 -5.92 -0.39
C PHE A 50 -1.39 -6.32 -0.91
N ILE A 51 -0.42 -5.41 -0.85
CA ILE A 51 0.99 -5.67 -1.09
C ILE A 51 1.80 -4.97 0.00
N GLY A 52 2.44 -5.74 0.88
CA GLY A 52 3.37 -5.22 1.87
C GLY A 52 4.77 -5.73 1.61
N ALA A 53 5.78 -5.05 2.14
CA ALA A 53 7.15 -5.56 2.16
C ALA A 53 7.89 -5.04 3.38
N ASN A 54 8.73 -5.91 3.95
CA ASN A 54 9.66 -5.55 5.00
C ASN A 54 11.06 -6.03 4.62
N ARG A 55 12.06 -5.22 4.91
CA ARG A 55 13.45 -5.61 4.77
C ARG A 55 13.87 -6.43 5.98
N GLU A 56 14.42 -7.62 5.73
CA GLU A 56 15.06 -8.42 6.76
C GLU A 56 16.40 -7.78 7.16
N GLY A 57 16.67 -7.73 8.48
CA GLY A 57 17.90 -7.15 9.01
C GLY A 57 17.72 -5.78 9.69
N GLY A 58 16.49 -5.22 9.70
CA GLY A 58 16.18 -3.98 10.43
C GLY A 58 16.77 -2.72 9.80
N VAL A 59 16.88 -1.67 10.63
CA VAL A 59 17.31 -0.32 10.21
C VAL A 59 18.80 -0.25 9.86
N ASP A 60 19.61 -1.17 10.37
CA ASP A 60 21.08 -1.17 10.19
C ASP A 60 21.53 -1.79 8.86
N ILE A 61 21.00 -1.26 7.76
CA ILE A 61 21.37 -1.67 6.40
C ILE A 61 22.82 -1.34 6.03
N TYR A 62 23.49 -0.52 6.85
CA TYR A 62 24.82 0.03 6.55
C TYR A 62 25.94 -0.54 7.43
N GLU A 63 25.63 -1.20 8.54
CA GLU A 63 26.66 -1.65 9.49
C GLU A 63 27.18 -3.07 9.27
N LYS A 64 26.46 -3.90 8.52
CA LYS A 64 26.91 -5.28 8.23
C LYS A 64 26.60 -5.67 6.79
N GLU A 65 27.59 -5.58 5.93
CA GLU A 65 27.53 -6.20 4.61
C GLU A 65 27.25 -7.70 4.76
N GLY A 66 26.20 -8.18 4.08
CA GLY A 66 25.95 -9.60 3.90
C GLY A 66 25.02 -10.30 4.89
N LEU A 67 24.37 -9.61 5.81
CA LEU A 67 23.38 -10.22 6.71
C LEU A 67 21.95 -9.75 6.39
N GLY A 68 21.20 -10.60 5.73
CA GLY A 68 19.79 -10.41 5.45
C GLY A 68 19.38 -10.98 4.09
N PHE A 69 18.13 -11.41 3.98
CA PHE A 69 17.57 -11.98 2.75
C PHE A 69 17.08 -10.90 1.76
N GLY A 70 17.27 -9.60 2.08
CA GLY A 70 16.64 -8.52 1.33
C GLY A 70 15.21 -8.27 1.80
N HIS A 71 14.29 -8.00 0.87
CA HIS A 71 12.90 -7.76 1.21
C HIS A 71 12.07 -9.05 1.20
N LEU A 72 11.26 -9.21 2.23
CA LEU A 72 10.17 -10.19 2.26
C LEU A 72 8.86 -9.45 1.93
N MET A 73 8.29 -9.74 0.77
CA MET A 73 7.02 -9.18 0.34
C MET A 73 5.87 -10.08 0.77
N ALA A 74 4.75 -9.48 1.14
CA ALA A 74 3.50 -10.14 1.46
C ALA A 74 2.41 -9.68 0.49
N ILE A 75 1.64 -10.61 -0.06
CA ILE A 75 0.53 -10.32 -0.96
C ILE A 75 -0.73 -11.07 -0.52
N GLY A 76 -1.90 -10.49 -0.77
CA GLY A 76 -3.16 -11.15 -0.45
C GLY A 76 -4.39 -10.25 -0.57
N GLN A 77 -5.47 -10.65 0.07
CA GLN A 77 -6.68 -9.85 0.14
C GLN A 77 -6.43 -8.62 1.02
N GLY A 78 -6.76 -7.45 0.49
CA GLY A 78 -6.65 -6.16 1.17
C GLY A 78 -7.93 -5.76 1.91
N GLY A 79 -7.93 -4.50 2.36
CA GLY A 79 -9.03 -3.89 3.08
C GLY A 79 -9.00 -4.15 4.58
N ILE A 80 -10.04 -3.66 5.27
CA ILE A 80 -10.14 -3.68 6.74
C ILE A 80 -10.23 -5.08 7.35
N TYR A 81 -10.50 -6.11 6.55
CA TYR A 81 -10.63 -7.49 7.00
C TYR A 81 -9.39 -8.36 6.71
N THR A 82 -8.29 -7.78 6.28
CA THR A 82 -7.05 -8.49 5.92
C THR A 82 -6.59 -9.43 7.05
N GLU A 83 -6.62 -8.96 8.29
CA GLU A 83 -6.24 -9.74 9.47
C GLU A 83 -7.18 -10.90 9.77
N VAL A 84 -8.46 -10.75 9.44
CA VAL A 84 -9.49 -11.77 9.66
C VAL A 84 -9.37 -12.92 8.67
N TYR A 85 -9.18 -12.59 7.39
CA TYR A 85 -9.12 -13.60 6.32
C TYR A 85 -7.82 -14.38 6.30
N LYS A 86 -6.72 -13.80 6.79
CA LYS A 86 -5.37 -14.41 6.83
C LYS A 86 -4.97 -15.07 5.51
N ASP A 87 -5.38 -14.48 4.39
CA ASP A 87 -5.10 -14.97 3.04
C ASP A 87 -3.86 -14.28 2.47
N ILE A 88 -2.75 -14.41 3.18
CA ILE A 88 -1.47 -13.78 2.82
C ILE A 88 -0.49 -14.85 2.36
N ARG A 89 0.29 -14.52 1.32
CA ARG A 89 1.43 -15.30 0.85
C ARG A 89 2.66 -14.42 0.79
N HIS A 90 3.80 -15.03 1.07
CA HIS A 90 5.08 -14.34 1.12
C HIS A 90 5.91 -14.65 -0.13
N ILE A 91 6.67 -13.66 -0.56
CA ILE A 91 7.56 -13.68 -1.72
C ILE A 91 8.90 -13.13 -1.26
N LEU A 92 9.96 -13.89 -1.41
CA LEU A 92 11.32 -13.38 -1.22
C LEU A 92 11.72 -12.59 -2.47
N VAL A 93 12.11 -11.34 -2.29
CA VAL A 93 12.47 -10.43 -3.39
C VAL A 93 13.97 -10.54 -3.70
N PRO A 94 14.38 -10.67 -4.97
CA PRO A 94 13.56 -10.74 -6.17
C PRO A 94 13.10 -12.17 -6.51
N GLU A 95 11.93 -12.29 -7.11
CA GLU A 95 11.39 -13.55 -7.58
C GLU A 95 10.92 -13.44 -9.04
N CYS A 96 10.95 -14.55 -9.79
CA CYS A 96 10.53 -14.58 -11.20
C CYS A 96 8.99 -14.52 -11.33
N ARG A 97 8.53 -14.08 -12.51
CA ARG A 97 7.09 -13.93 -12.81
C ARG A 97 6.30 -15.21 -12.61
N GLU A 98 6.81 -16.32 -13.12
CA GLU A 98 6.13 -17.63 -13.08
C GLU A 98 5.87 -18.07 -11.64
N LYS A 99 6.82 -17.79 -10.75
CA LYS A 99 6.69 -18.15 -9.34
C LYS A 99 5.74 -17.21 -8.60
N ILE A 100 5.72 -15.91 -8.96
CA ILE A 100 4.73 -14.96 -8.46
C ILE A 100 3.33 -15.38 -8.84
N GLU A 101 3.11 -15.75 -10.09
CA GLU A 101 1.82 -16.26 -10.57
C GLU A 101 1.39 -17.55 -9.84
N ALA A 102 2.33 -18.45 -9.60
CA ALA A 102 2.09 -19.67 -8.84
C ALA A 102 1.76 -19.38 -7.35
N ILE A 103 2.42 -18.39 -6.74
CA ILE A 103 2.15 -17.97 -5.36
C ILE A 103 0.78 -17.28 -5.28
N LEU A 104 0.48 -16.36 -6.20
CA LEU A 104 -0.81 -15.68 -6.29
C LEU A 104 -1.96 -16.70 -6.43
N SER A 105 -1.79 -17.73 -7.26
CA SER A 105 -2.79 -18.79 -7.45
C SER A 105 -3.09 -19.60 -6.18
N LYS A 106 -2.20 -19.57 -5.19
CA LYS A 106 -2.40 -20.23 -3.88
C LYS A 106 -3.16 -19.37 -2.87
N THR A 107 -3.48 -18.11 -3.19
CA THR A 107 -4.33 -17.27 -2.36
C THR A 107 -5.81 -17.60 -2.60
N LYS A 108 -6.66 -17.41 -1.59
CA LYS A 108 -8.12 -17.52 -1.77
C LYS A 108 -8.64 -16.42 -2.68
N VAL A 109 -8.03 -15.23 -2.60
CA VAL A 109 -8.41 -14.07 -3.39
C VAL A 109 -8.20 -14.30 -4.90
N SER A 110 -7.30 -15.22 -5.31
CA SER A 110 -7.10 -15.57 -6.71
C SER A 110 -8.37 -16.12 -7.37
N GLN A 111 -9.20 -16.84 -6.62
CA GLN A 111 -10.48 -17.37 -7.14
C GLN A 111 -11.44 -16.23 -7.54
N ILE A 112 -11.40 -15.11 -6.81
CA ILE A 112 -12.21 -13.92 -7.14
C ILE A 112 -11.60 -13.22 -8.35
N ILE A 113 -10.27 -13.14 -8.41
CA ILE A 113 -9.54 -12.54 -9.54
C ILE A 113 -9.83 -13.30 -10.84
N ASP A 114 -9.87 -14.62 -10.79
CA ASP A 114 -10.10 -15.49 -11.96
C ASP A 114 -11.58 -15.57 -12.37
N GLY A 115 -12.47 -14.93 -11.60
CA GLY A 115 -13.92 -14.95 -11.82
C GLY A 115 -14.62 -15.97 -10.94
N TYR A 116 -15.58 -15.53 -10.15
CA TYR A 116 -16.30 -16.39 -9.21
C TYR A 116 -17.81 -16.23 -9.36
N ARG A 117 -18.52 -17.37 -9.39
CA ARG A 117 -20.00 -17.44 -9.49
C ARG A 117 -20.58 -16.57 -10.61
N GLY A 118 -20.02 -16.70 -11.82
CA GLY A 118 -20.50 -15.99 -13.01
C GLY A 118 -20.08 -14.51 -13.09
N LYS A 119 -19.28 -14.02 -12.15
CA LYS A 119 -18.64 -12.71 -12.29
C LYS A 119 -17.43 -12.79 -13.24
N PRO A 120 -17.21 -11.78 -14.09
CA PRO A 120 -16.07 -11.76 -14.99
C PRO A 120 -14.74 -11.71 -14.21
N PRO A 121 -13.65 -12.21 -14.80
CA PRO A 121 -12.32 -12.12 -14.20
C PRO A 121 -11.87 -10.67 -14.08
N LEU A 122 -11.02 -10.41 -13.09
CA LEU A 122 -10.36 -9.13 -12.88
C LEU A 122 -8.99 -9.10 -13.59
N ALA A 123 -8.37 -7.94 -13.62
CA ALA A 123 -7.11 -7.68 -14.32
C ALA A 123 -5.90 -8.38 -13.64
N ARG A 124 -5.89 -9.72 -13.62
CA ARG A 124 -4.83 -10.55 -13.03
C ARG A 124 -3.44 -10.16 -13.50
N GLU A 125 -3.27 -9.97 -14.81
CA GLU A 125 -2.00 -9.59 -15.39
C GLU A 125 -1.50 -8.23 -14.86
N LYS A 126 -2.41 -7.29 -14.59
CA LYS A 126 -2.05 -5.98 -14.07
C LYS A 126 -1.54 -6.05 -12.63
N ILE A 127 -2.10 -6.93 -11.79
CA ILE A 127 -1.58 -7.11 -10.44
C ILE A 127 -0.22 -7.82 -10.45
N VAL A 128 -0.02 -8.81 -11.31
CA VAL A 128 1.28 -9.47 -11.47
C VAL A 128 2.34 -8.46 -11.95
N ASN A 129 2.02 -7.62 -12.93
CA ASN A 129 2.91 -6.57 -13.41
C ASN A 129 3.25 -5.57 -12.28
N LEU A 130 2.27 -5.15 -11.50
CA LEU A 130 2.48 -4.26 -10.34
C LEU A 130 3.43 -4.91 -9.32
N ILE A 131 3.25 -6.19 -8.99
CA ILE A 131 4.15 -6.92 -8.08
C ILE A 131 5.57 -6.95 -8.64
N MET A 132 5.73 -7.21 -9.95
CA MET A 132 7.04 -7.20 -10.61
C MET A 132 7.71 -5.83 -10.57
N ASP A 133 6.95 -4.75 -10.77
CA ASP A 133 7.48 -3.38 -10.75
C ASP A 133 7.85 -2.95 -9.31
N ILE A 134 7.06 -3.34 -8.31
CA ILE A 134 7.39 -3.15 -6.90
C ILE A 134 8.68 -3.89 -6.54
N GLN A 135 8.90 -5.11 -6.99
CA GLN A 135 10.17 -5.80 -6.76
C GLN A 135 11.35 -5.05 -7.34
N LYS A 136 11.23 -4.52 -8.57
CA LYS A 136 12.27 -3.67 -9.17
C LYS A 136 12.56 -2.44 -8.31
N LEU A 137 11.50 -1.80 -7.80
CA LEU A 137 11.62 -0.66 -6.89
C LEU A 137 12.42 -1.04 -5.65
N LEU A 138 12.04 -2.13 -4.96
CA LEU A 138 12.71 -2.59 -3.73
C LEU A 138 14.18 -2.99 -3.95
N VAL A 139 14.50 -3.57 -5.10
CA VAL A 139 15.89 -3.91 -5.47
C VAL A 139 16.69 -2.65 -5.79
N SER A 140 16.08 -1.66 -6.47
CA SER A 140 16.75 -0.43 -6.87
C SER A 140 16.97 0.56 -5.72
N TYR A 141 16.12 0.48 -4.69
CA TYR A 141 16.12 1.38 -3.53
C TYR A 141 16.21 0.58 -2.22
N PRO A 142 17.40 0.06 -1.91
CA PRO A 142 17.61 -0.76 -0.71
C PRO A 142 17.38 -0.01 0.59
N GLU A 143 17.35 1.32 0.59
CA GLU A 143 16.97 2.17 1.71
C GLU A 143 15.50 2.08 2.12
N ILE A 144 14.62 1.51 1.30
CA ILE A 144 13.24 1.21 1.69
C ILE A 144 13.27 0.11 2.75
N ILE A 145 12.90 0.44 3.98
CA ILE A 145 12.84 -0.50 5.11
C ILE A 145 11.56 -1.29 5.08
N SER A 146 10.44 -0.60 4.92
CA SER A 146 9.14 -1.24 4.80
C SER A 146 8.22 -0.48 3.86
N MET A 147 7.25 -1.19 3.33
CA MET A 147 6.24 -0.66 2.43
C MET A 147 4.90 -1.32 2.75
N ASP A 148 3.84 -0.51 2.73
CA ASP A 148 2.46 -0.96 2.85
C ASP A 148 1.62 -0.31 1.75
N ILE A 149 1.12 -1.11 0.82
CA ILE A 149 0.20 -0.69 -0.24
C ILE A 149 -1.14 -1.36 0.04
N ASN A 150 -2.09 -0.60 0.59
CA ASN A 150 -3.38 -1.11 0.99
C ASN A 150 -4.44 0.01 1.01
N PRO A 151 -5.41 -0.03 0.07
CA PRO A 151 -5.62 -1.08 -0.92
C PRO A 151 -5.02 -0.80 -2.31
N VAL A 152 -4.77 -1.88 -3.05
CA VAL A 152 -4.78 -1.84 -4.51
C VAL A 152 -6.18 -2.23 -4.97
N MET A 153 -6.87 -1.32 -5.66
CA MET A 153 -8.21 -1.57 -6.20
C MET A 153 -8.12 -2.32 -7.53
N LEU A 154 -8.68 -3.53 -7.58
CA LEU A 154 -8.77 -4.31 -8.81
C LEU A 154 -10.14 -4.15 -9.47
N THR A 155 -10.10 -3.91 -10.78
CA THR A 155 -11.24 -3.97 -11.70
C THR A 155 -11.00 -5.03 -12.77
N GLU A 156 -11.91 -5.19 -13.71
CA GLU A 156 -11.72 -6.06 -14.88
C GLU A 156 -10.57 -5.61 -15.79
N GLN A 157 -10.15 -4.35 -15.71
CA GLN A 157 -9.20 -3.73 -16.64
C GLN A 157 -7.95 -3.16 -15.97
N LYS A 158 -8.00 -2.86 -14.67
CA LYS A 158 -6.95 -2.08 -13.97
C LYS A 158 -6.65 -2.64 -12.59
N ALA A 159 -5.40 -2.47 -12.16
CA ALA A 159 -4.96 -2.49 -10.78
C ALA A 159 -4.48 -1.08 -10.44
N VAL A 160 -5.10 -0.43 -9.47
CA VAL A 160 -4.83 0.95 -9.09
C VAL A 160 -4.45 1.02 -7.63
N VAL A 161 -3.26 1.53 -7.33
CA VAL A 161 -2.82 1.84 -5.97
C VAL A 161 -3.62 3.03 -5.47
N VAL A 162 -4.27 2.90 -4.33
CA VAL A 162 -5.07 3.96 -3.70
C VAL A 162 -4.36 4.56 -2.52
N ASP A 163 -3.69 3.73 -1.72
CA ASP A 163 -2.88 4.17 -0.60
C ASP A 163 -1.56 3.40 -0.57
N ALA A 164 -0.47 4.13 -0.31
CA ALA A 164 0.87 3.55 -0.21
C ALA A 164 1.69 4.30 0.84
N LYS A 165 2.26 3.55 1.79
CA LYS A 165 3.14 4.06 2.83
C LYS A 165 4.51 3.43 2.70
N PHE A 166 5.55 4.24 2.80
CA PHE A 166 6.93 3.82 2.75
C PHE A 166 7.67 4.32 3.99
N TYR A 167 8.46 3.44 4.58
CA TYR A 167 9.45 3.80 5.58
C TYR A 167 10.83 3.66 4.94
N VAL A 168 11.56 4.77 4.91
CA VAL A 168 12.85 4.86 4.25
C VAL A 168 13.93 5.14 5.29
N GLY A 169 14.97 4.31 5.33
CA GLY A 169 16.15 4.55 6.16
C GLY A 169 17.02 5.64 5.53
N TYR A 170 17.47 6.58 6.34
CA TYR A 170 18.39 7.62 5.90
C TYR A 170 19.81 7.30 6.32
N LYS A 171 20.76 7.37 5.40
CA LYS A 171 22.19 7.34 5.73
C LYS A 171 22.66 8.77 5.96
N PRO A 172 22.95 9.18 7.20
CA PRO A 172 23.50 10.52 7.43
C PRO A 172 24.82 10.65 6.66
N THR A 173 24.95 11.71 5.87
CA THR A 173 26.22 12.13 5.32
C THR A 173 27.15 12.54 6.47
N GLN A 174 28.46 12.33 6.34
CA GLN A 174 29.45 12.56 7.41
C GLN A 174 29.46 13.97 8.03
N SER A 175 28.65 14.91 7.50
CA SER A 175 28.52 16.28 7.98
C SER A 175 27.30 16.53 8.88
N GLU A 176 26.38 15.59 9.07
CA GLU A 176 25.18 15.76 9.86
C GLU A 176 25.11 14.68 10.95
N GLN A 177 25.51 15.04 12.16
CA GLN A 177 25.13 14.29 13.35
C GLN A 177 23.63 14.57 13.59
N ILE A 178 22.75 13.80 12.94
CA ILE A 178 21.32 13.83 13.21
C ILE A 178 21.03 12.76 14.27
N ASP A 179 20.32 13.16 15.31
CA ASP A 179 19.85 12.27 16.37
C ASP A 179 19.05 11.09 15.79
N LYS A 180 19.24 9.91 16.38
CA LYS A 180 18.73 8.60 15.89
C LYS A 180 17.17 8.47 15.85
N GLU A 181 16.41 9.57 15.94
CA GLU A 181 14.96 9.54 16.02
C GLU A 181 14.20 9.99 14.75
N ASP A 182 14.90 10.41 13.70
CA ASP A 182 14.23 10.92 12.50
C ASP A 182 13.96 9.83 11.45
N LEU A 183 12.95 9.02 11.71
CA LEU A 183 12.26 8.24 10.67
C LEU A 183 11.26 9.17 9.99
N THR A 184 11.54 9.58 8.76
CA THR A 184 10.59 10.37 7.98
C THR A 184 9.57 9.43 7.34
N VAL A 185 8.31 9.61 7.71
CA VAL A 185 7.16 8.98 7.03
C VAL A 185 6.83 9.86 5.83
N ILE A 186 6.90 9.31 4.64
CA ILE A 186 6.40 9.95 3.42
C ILE A 186 5.00 9.40 3.17
N GLU A 187 3.99 10.24 3.40
CA GLU A 187 2.57 9.98 3.08
C GLU A 187 2.24 10.40 1.65
#